data_b2f24835b1f65357e5543bbedce180c9
#
_entry.id   b2f24835b1f65357e5543bbedce180c9
#
_cell.length_a   1.000
_cell.length_b   1.000
_cell.length_c   1.000
_cell.angle_alpha   90.00
_cell.angle_beta   90.00
_cell.angle_gamma   90.00
#
_symmetry.space_group_name_H-M   'P 1'
#
loop_
_entity.id
_entity.type
_entity.pdbx_description
1 polymer ?
#
loop_
_entity_poly.entity_id
_entity_poly.type
_entity_poly.pdbx_seq_one_letter_code
_entity_poly.pdbx_strand_id
1 'polypeptide(L)'
;MVLYREVFPVERGDFASAGSASSKIKRTLKKMGVDPSIIREVSICSYELELNLVIHSLGGERVLELTECGLTLISSDRGPGIADLELVMKEGYSTAPESVRAMGFGAGMGLPNVKRHSQIFSLESEIGKGTKIRSEYSF
;
A
#
# COMPACT_ATOMS: atom_id res chain seq x y z
N MET A 1 11.90 -15.11 -11.16
CA MET A 1 10.65 -15.85 -11.48
C MET A 1 9.65 -15.70 -10.37
N VAL A 2 8.44 -15.29 -10.71
CA VAL A 2 7.34 -15.19 -9.74
C VAL A 2 6.81 -16.60 -9.44
N LEU A 3 6.86 -17.00 -8.16
CA LEU A 3 6.37 -18.31 -7.71
C LEU A 3 4.91 -18.25 -7.25
N TYR A 4 4.46 -17.07 -6.82
CA TYR A 4 3.12 -16.86 -6.31
C TYR A 4 2.70 -15.43 -6.58
N ARG A 5 1.46 -15.24 -7.02
CA ARG A 5 0.90 -13.91 -7.28
C ARG A 5 -0.57 -13.90 -6.89
N GLU A 6 -0.97 -12.93 -6.10
CA GLU A 6 -2.36 -12.74 -5.70
C GLU A 6 -2.77 -11.28 -5.86
N VAL A 7 -3.96 -11.06 -6.40
CA VAL A 7 -4.52 -9.74 -6.65
C VAL A 7 -5.70 -9.51 -5.70
N PHE A 8 -5.68 -8.35 -5.04
CA PHE A 8 -6.73 -7.94 -4.11
C PHE A 8 -7.36 -6.64 -4.62
N PRO A 9 -8.59 -6.69 -5.16
CA PRO A 9 -9.27 -5.45 -5.54
C PRO A 9 -9.65 -4.64 -4.30
N VAL A 10 -9.54 -3.32 -4.41
CA VAL A 10 -9.89 -2.39 -3.33
C VAL A 10 -10.84 -1.33 -3.88
N GLU A 11 -11.99 -1.19 -3.25
CA GLU A 11 -13.01 -0.22 -3.64
C GLU A 11 -12.79 1.12 -2.94
N ARG A 12 -13.05 2.20 -3.67
CA ARG A 12 -13.05 3.54 -3.10
C ARG A 12 -14.06 3.64 -1.96
N GLY A 13 -13.64 4.18 -0.83
CA GLY A 13 -14.52 4.44 0.30
C GLY A 13 -14.97 3.22 1.09
N ASP A 14 -14.43 2.04 0.78
CA ASP A 14 -14.80 0.80 1.48
C ASP A 14 -14.03 0.68 2.81
N PHE A 15 -14.40 1.52 3.77
CA PHE A 15 -13.80 1.51 5.10
C PHE A 15 -14.13 0.25 5.90
N ALA A 16 -15.26 -0.38 5.62
CA ALA A 16 -15.68 -1.61 6.30
C ALA A 16 -14.73 -2.77 6.04
N SER A 17 -14.16 -2.84 4.83
CA SER A 17 -13.22 -3.89 4.43
C SER A 17 -11.75 -3.44 4.52
N ALA A 18 -11.48 -2.22 4.97
CA ALA A 18 -10.12 -1.71 5.06
C ALA A 18 -9.28 -2.59 5.98
N GLY A 19 -8.12 -3.04 5.48
CA GLY A 19 -7.24 -3.95 6.21
C GLY A 19 -7.43 -5.42 5.87
N SER A 20 -8.51 -5.82 5.17
CA SER A 20 -8.77 -7.23 4.88
C SER A 20 -7.73 -7.84 3.93
N ALA A 21 -7.30 -7.11 2.90
CA ALA A 21 -6.25 -7.54 1.99
C ALA A 21 -4.92 -7.69 2.73
N SER A 22 -4.58 -6.71 3.57
CA SER A 22 -3.35 -6.73 4.36
C SER A 22 -3.32 -7.88 5.36
N SER A 23 -4.46 -8.23 5.96
CA SER A 23 -4.57 -9.39 6.84
C SER A 23 -4.34 -10.70 6.09
N LYS A 24 -4.86 -10.83 4.88
CA LYS A 24 -4.64 -12.01 4.03
C LYS A 24 -3.18 -12.14 3.62
N ILE A 25 -2.55 -11.05 3.24
CA ILE A 25 -1.13 -11.00 2.90
C ILE A 25 -0.30 -11.48 4.09
N LYS A 26 -0.55 -10.94 5.27
CA LYS A 26 0.15 -11.33 6.49
C LYS A 26 0.03 -12.84 6.76
N ARG A 27 -1.17 -13.39 6.65
CA ARG A 27 -1.40 -14.83 6.84
C ARG A 27 -0.66 -15.67 5.82
N THR A 28 -0.66 -15.27 4.56
CA THR A 28 0.08 -15.96 3.50
C THR A 28 1.58 -16.01 3.80
N LEU A 29 2.15 -14.88 4.21
CA LEU A 29 3.58 -14.80 4.52
C LEU A 29 3.95 -15.65 5.74
N LYS A 30 3.09 -15.70 6.75
CA LYS A 30 3.28 -16.57 7.92
C LYS A 30 3.28 -18.04 7.53
N LYS A 31 2.33 -18.45 6.68
CA LYS A 31 2.24 -19.84 6.21
C LYS A 31 3.46 -20.25 5.39
N MET A 32 4.06 -19.31 4.69
CA MET A 32 5.26 -19.55 3.87
C MET A 32 6.56 -19.49 4.67
N GLY A 33 6.49 -19.20 5.96
CA GLY A 33 7.66 -19.18 6.83
C GLY A 33 8.57 -17.97 6.64
N VAL A 34 8.04 -16.87 6.13
CA VAL A 34 8.81 -15.62 5.97
C VAL A 34 9.21 -15.10 7.35
N ASP A 35 10.41 -14.53 7.44
CA ASP A 35 10.94 -13.98 8.69
C ASP A 35 9.97 -12.98 9.33
N PRO A 36 9.69 -13.11 10.65
CA PRO A 36 8.75 -12.19 11.32
C PRO A 36 9.10 -10.71 11.21
N SER A 37 10.38 -10.35 11.13
CA SER A 37 10.80 -8.96 10.97
C SER A 37 10.38 -8.41 9.60
N ILE A 38 10.47 -9.22 8.56
CA ILE A 38 10.03 -8.86 7.22
C ILE A 38 8.51 -8.76 7.18
N ILE A 39 7.81 -9.71 7.80
CA ILE A 39 6.33 -9.68 7.87
C ILE A 39 5.86 -8.39 8.56
N ARG A 40 6.55 -7.94 9.60
CA ARG A 40 6.21 -6.68 10.27
C ARG A 40 6.32 -5.48 9.32
N GLU A 41 7.44 -5.36 8.61
CA GLU A 41 7.67 -4.26 7.66
C GLU A 41 6.65 -4.29 6.53
N VAL A 42 6.41 -5.46 5.96
CA VAL A 42 5.43 -5.67 4.89
C VAL A 42 4.02 -5.31 5.36
N SER A 43 3.65 -5.70 6.58
CA SER A 43 2.31 -5.45 7.13
C SER A 43 2.04 -3.95 7.30
N ILE A 44 3.04 -3.20 7.75
CA ILE A 44 2.94 -1.74 7.87
C ILE A 44 2.71 -1.11 6.50
N CYS A 45 3.54 -1.44 5.53
CA CYS A 45 3.41 -0.94 4.16
C CYS A 45 2.09 -1.33 3.52
N SER A 46 1.70 -2.59 3.68
CA SER A 46 0.47 -3.12 3.09
C SER A 46 -0.76 -2.38 3.58
N TYR A 47 -0.86 -2.15 4.87
CA TYR A 47 -2.01 -1.44 5.45
C TYR A 47 -2.08 0.01 4.96
N GLU A 48 -0.95 0.73 4.95
CA GLU A 48 -0.90 2.11 4.48
C GLU A 48 -1.27 2.22 3.00
N LEU A 49 -0.79 1.30 2.16
CA LEU A 49 -1.12 1.28 0.74
C LEU A 49 -2.62 0.98 0.52
N GLU A 50 -3.19 0.08 1.31
CA GLU A 50 -4.61 -0.25 1.24
C GLU A 50 -5.47 0.95 1.62
N LEU A 51 -5.13 1.66 2.70
CA LEU A 51 -5.83 2.88 3.12
C LEU A 51 -5.76 3.97 2.05
N ASN A 52 -4.62 4.13 1.38
CA ASN A 52 -4.49 5.09 0.30
C ASN A 52 -5.49 4.81 -0.83
N LEU A 53 -5.69 3.55 -1.18
CA LEU A 53 -6.68 3.18 -2.19
C LEU A 53 -8.10 3.48 -1.75
N VAL A 54 -8.42 3.22 -0.49
CA VAL A 54 -9.76 3.48 0.08
C VAL A 54 -10.05 4.97 0.18
N ILE A 55 -9.07 5.77 0.62
CA ILE A 55 -9.27 7.20 0.94
C ILE A 55 -9.07 8.11 -0.26
N HIS A 56 -7.97 7.90 -1.01
CA HIS A 56 -7.46 8.90 -1.96
C HIS A 56 -7.61 8.51 -3.43
N SER A 57 -8.07 7.30 -3.73
CA SER A 57 -8.18 6.84 -5.12
C SER A 57 -9.61 6.65 -5.58
N LEU A 58 -9.76 6.40 -6.87
CA LEU A 58 -11.03 5.99 -7.48
C LEU A 58 -11.22 4.47 -7.43
N GLY A 59 -10.47 3.79 -6.57
CA GLY A 59 -10.39 2.35 -6.49
C GLY A 59 -9.21 1.81 -7.28
N GLY A 60 -8.84 0.58 -7.03
CA GLY A 60 -7.70 -0.04 -7.68
C GLY A 60 -7.48 -1.44 -7.17
N GLU A 61 -6.21 -1.88 -7.21
CA GLU A 61 -5.86 -3.21 -6.75
C GLU A 61 -4.50 -3.24 -6.06
N ARG A 62 -4.36 -4.23 -5.20
CA ARG A 62 -3.13 -4.58 -4.53
C ARG A 62 -2.65 -5.91 -5.08
N VAL A 63 -1.35 -6.04 -5.28
CA VAL A 63 -0.76 -7.29 -5.78
C VAL A 63 0.36 -7.72 -4.85
N LEU A 64 0.37 -9.00 -4.50
CA LEU A 64 1.48 -9.64 -3.80
C LEU A 64 2.16 -10.58 -4.78
N GLU A 65 3.46 -10.39 -4.99
CA GLU A 65 4.28 -11.30 -5.78
C GLU A 65 5.40 -11.87 -4.92
N LEU A 66 5.59 -13.19 -4.97
CA LEU A 66 6.65 -13.89 -4.24
C LEU A 66 7.60 -14.56 -5.21
N THR A 67 8.90 -14.45 -4.92
CA THR A 67 9.97 -15.16 -5.63
C THR A 67 10.78 -15.95 -4.63
N GLU A 68 11.78 -16.68 -5.11
CA GLU A 68 12.72 -17.39 -4.22
C GLU A 68 13.53 -16.42 -3.36
N CYS A 69 13.77 -15.20 -3.86
CA CYS A 69 14.66 -14.22 -3.23
C CYS A 69 13.98 -13.14 -2.45
N GLY A 70 12.65 -13.01 -2.56
CA GLY A 70 11.96 -11.91 -1.90
C GLY A 70 10.50 -11.79 -2.29
N LEU A 71 9.93 -10.63 -1.95
CA LEU A 71 8.54 -10.31 -2.30
C LEU A 71 8.42 -8.88 -2.78
N THR A 72 7.36 -8.62 -3.52
CA THR A 72 6.98 -7.28 -3.99
C THR A 72 5.51 -7.04 -3.67
N LEU A 73 5.24 -5.89 -3.08
CA LEU A 73 3.89 -5.35 -2.95
C LEU A 73 3.71 -4.29 -4.03
N ILE A 74 2.62 -4.38 -4.77
CA ILE A 74 2.26 -3.39 -5.79
C ILE A 74 0.89 -2.84 -5.43
N SER A 75 0.73 -1.51 -5.52
CA SER A 75 -0.54 -0.82 -5.39
C SER A 75 -0.76 -0.01 -6.66
N SER A 76 -1.88 -0.24 -7.34
CA SER A 76 -2.24 0.49 -8.56
C SER A 76 -3.65 1.03 -8.42
N ASP A 77 -3.88 2.29 -8.78
CA ASP A 77 -5.21 2.86 -8.79
C ASP A 77 -5.58 3.48 -10.14
N ARG A 78 -6.86 3.82 -10.28
CA ARG A 78 -7.42 4.35 -11.52
C ARG A 78 -7.46 5.88 -11.57
N GLY A 79 -6.85 6.54 -10.61
CA GLY A 79 -6.81 7.99 -10.53
C GLY A 79 -7.23 8.49 -9.14
N PRO A 80 -7.21 9.80 -8.94
CA PRO A 80 -6.94 10.86 -9.93
C PRO A 80 -5.44 11.11 -10.22
N GLY A 81 -4.53 10.42 -9.54
CA GLY A 81 -3.11 10.70 -9.61
C GLY A 81 -2.67 11.75 -8.58
N ILE A 82 -1.38 11.95 -8.48
CA ILE A 82 -0.75 12.86 -7.51
C ILE A 82 -0.05 13.98 -8.27
N ALA A 83 -0.46 15.23 -8.00
CA ALA A 83 0.10 16.40 -8.68
C ALA A 83 1.50 16.75 -8.16
N ASP A 84 1.73 16.62 -6.85
CA ASP A 84 2.98 17.00 -6.20
C ASP A 84 3.52 15.84 -5.37
N LEU A 85 4.47 15.11 -5.95
CA LEU A 85 5.07 13.93 -5.32
C LEU A 85 5.91 14.29 -4.09
N GLU A 86 6.56 15.45 -4.08
CA GLU A 86 7.34 15.88 -2.94
C GLU A 86 6.44 16.17 -1.74
N LEU A 87 5.31 16.82 -1.99
CA LEU A 87 4.36 17.20 -0.95
C LEU A 87 3.73 15.97 -0.27
N VAL A 88 3.34 14.95 -1.06
CA VAL A 88 2.73 13.73 -0.49
C VAL A 88 3.73 12.89 0.29
N MET A 89 5.02 13.07 0.06
CA MET A 89 6.08 12.39 0.82
C MET A 89 6.43 13.13 2.12
N LYS A 90 5.80 14.28 2.39
CA LYS A 90 6.02 15.05 3.61
C LYS A 90 5.13 14.51 4.73
N GLU A 91 5.74 14.18 5.87
CA GLU A 91 4.99 13.74 7.04
C GLU A 91 4.02 14.82 7.53
N GLY A 92 2.82 14.41 7.91
CA GLY A 92 1.77 15.30 8.38
C GLY A 92 0.88 15.87 7.28
N TYR A 93 1.28 15.75 6.00
CA TYR A 93 0.43 16.17 4.89
C TYR A 93 -0.65 15.12 4.61
N SER A 94 -1.90 15.57 4.47
CA SER A 94 -3.01 14.68 4.09
C SER A 94 -4.10 15.47 3.39
N THR A 95 -4.70 14.86 2.36
CA THR A 95 -5.90 15.36 1.68
C THR A 95 -7.18 14.69 2.21
N ALA A 96 -7.07 13.83 3.22
CA ALA A 96 -8.21 13.14 3.77
C ALA A 96 -9.21 14.12 4.41
N PRO A 97 -10.54 13.94 4.16
CA PRO A 97 -11.56 14.74 4.82
C PRO A 97 -11.51 14.60 6.34
N GLU A 98 -11.96 15.62 7.05
CA GLU A 98 -11.99 15.61 8.52
C GLU A 98 -12.78 14.42 9.08
N SER A 99 -13.90 14.06 8.44
CA SER A 99 -14.69 12.90 8.84
C SER A 99 -13.91 11.60 8.81
N VAL A 100 -13.02 11.45 7.82
CA VAL A 100 -12.14 10.28 7.68
C VAL A 100 -11.05 10.31 8.75
N ARG A 101 -10.47 11.48 9.01
CA ARG A 101 -9.45 11.65 10.06
C ARG A 101 -10.03 11.34 11.44
N ALA A 102 -11.28 11.71 11.69
CA ALA A 102 -11.98 11.43 12.95
C ALA A 102 -12.14 9.92 13.19
N MET A 103 -12.16 9.10 12.14
CA MET A 103 -12.17 7.65 12.26
C MET A 103 -10.78 7.04 12.47
N GLY A 104 -9.73 7.87 12.55
CA GLY A 104 -8.34 7.41 12.73
C GLY A 104 -7.57 7.15 11.43
N PHE A 105 -8.12 7.53 10.29
CA PHE A 105 -7.48 7.36 8.99
C PHE A 105 -6.90 8.67 8.47
N GLY A 106 -5.93 8.56 7.57
CA GLY A 106 -5.44 9.71 6.80
C GLY A 106 -4.65 10.75 7.59
N ALA A 107 -3.87 10.31 8.58
CA ALA A 107 -3.07 11.20 9.42
C ALA A 107 -1.84 11.83 8.74
N GLY A 108 -1.63 11.60 7.44
CA GLY A 108 -0.49 12.17 6.70
C GLY A 108 0.82 11.42 6.87
N MET A 109 0.79 10.19 7.40
CA MET A 109 1.98 9.35 7.61
C MET A 109 2.16 8.26 6.55
N GLY A 110 1.16 8.07 5.67
CA GLY A 110 1.03 6.93 4.77
C GLY A 110 2.23 6.69 3.85
N LEU A 111 2.45 7.54 2.87
CA LEU A 111 3.53 7.32 1.89
C LEU A 111 4.93 7.45 2.49
N PRO A 112 5.24 8.45 3.34
CA PRO A 112 6.53 8.46 4.04
C PRO A 112 6.77 7.21 4.86
N ASN A 113 5.73 6.68 5.50
CA ASN A 113 5.82 5.47 6.30
C ASN A 113 6.08 4.24 5.43
N VAL A 114 5.44 4.15 4.26
CA VAL A 114 5.69 3.08 3.29
C VAL A 114 7.14 3.09 2.83
N LYS A 115 7.67 4.26 2.47
CA LYS A 115 9.07 4.40 2.06
C LYS A 115 10.03 3.98 3.16
N ARG A 116 9.77 4.39 4.40
CA ARG A 116 10.61 4.08 5.57
C ARG A 116 10.68 2.58 5.83
N HIS A 117 9.58 1.86 5.60
CA HIS A 117 9.48 0.42 5.85
C HIS A 117 9.62 -0.44 4.59
N SER A 118 10.15 0.11 3.50
CA SER A 118 10.46 -0.60 2.27
C SER A 118 11.97 -0.70 2.09
N GLN A 119 12.46 -1.82 1.61
CA GLN A 119 13.87 -1.94 1.23
C GLN A 119 14.11 -1.21 -0.09
N ILE A 120 13.22 -1.40 -1.06
CA ILE A 120 13.19 -0.66 -2.31
C ILE A 120 11.78 -0.11 -2.49
N PHE A 121 11.69 1.18 -2.78
CA PHE A 121 10.42 1.89 -2.94
C PHE A 121 10.42 2.66 -4.26
N SER A 122 9.33 2.55 -5.02
CA SER A 122 9.12 3.39 -6.20
C SER A 122 7.70 3.88 -6.27
N LEU A 123 7.54 5.10 -6.75
CA LEU A 123 6.26 5.80 -6.86
C LEU A 123 6.17 6.44 -8.23
N GLU A 124 5.16 6.06 -9.00
CA GLU A 124 4.84 6.65 -10.29
C GLU A 124 3.41 7.15 -10.26
N SER A 125 3.18 8.35 -10.74
CA SER A 125 1.84 8.92 -10.78
C SER A 125 1.70 9.88 -11.95
N GLU A 126 0.50 9.88 -12.56
CA GLU A 126 0.15 10.78 -13.65
C GLU A 126 -1.29 11.25 -13.45
N ILE A 127 -1.49 12.55 -13.46
CA ILE A 127 -2.81 13.17 -13.30
C ILE A 127 -3.76 12.64 -14.38
N GLY A 128 -4.93 12.20 -13.95
CA GLY A 128 -5.96 11.62 -14.82
C GLY A 128 -5.78 10.15 -15.15
N LYS A 129 -4.65 9.53 -14.78
CA LYS A 129 -4.39 8.11 -15.05
C LYS A 129 -4.31 7.27 -13.80
N GLY A 130 -3.65 7.77 -12.74
CA GLY A 130 -3.55 7.07 -11.49
C GLY A 130 -2.15 7.02 -10.92
N THR A 131 -1.99 6.20 -9.89
CA THR A 131 -0.75 6.04 -9.13
C THR A 131 -0.39 4.57 -9.01
N LYS A 132 0.90 4.26 -9.19
CA LYS A 132 1.45 2.92 -8.98
C LYS A 132 2.61 3.00 -8.00
N ILE A 133 2.54 2.20 -6.96
CA ILE A 133 3.56 2.14 -5.91
C ILE A 133 4.09 0.71 -5.80
N ARG A 134 5.41 0.56 -5.75
CA ARG A 134 6.07 -0.73 -5.54
C ARG A 134 6.91 -0.66 -4.28
N SER A 135 6.81 -1.70 -3.47
CA SER A 135 7.61 -1.88 -2.27
C SER A 135 8.21 -3.28 -2.32
N GLU A 136 9.53 -3.39 -2.29
CA GLU A 136 10.23 -4.65 -2.49
C GLU A 136 11.05 -5.02 -1.25
N TYR A 137 11.12 -6.32 -0.98
CA TYR A 137 11.80 -6.90 0.18
C TYR A 137 12.59 -8.14 -0.25
N SER A 138 13.82 -8.25 0.24
CA SER A 138 14.65 -9.45 0.05
C SER A 138 14.55 -10.35 1.29
N PHE A 139 14.56 -11.63 1.03
CA PHE A 139 14.58 -12.63 2.12
C PHE A 139 15.99 -12.85 2.66
#